data_58cd1f48d4107ea6dec9d2615fc78fac
#
_entry.id   58cd1f48d4107ea6dec9d2615fc78fac
#
_cell.length_a   1.000
_cell.length_b   1.000
_cell.length_c   1.000
_cell.angle_alpha   90.00
_cell.angle_beta   90.00
_cell.angle_gamma   90.00
#
_symmetry.space_group_name_H-M   'P 1'
#
loop_
_entity.id
_entity.type
_entity.pdbx_description
1 polymer ?
#
loop_
_entity_poly.entity_id
_entity_poly.type
_entity_poly.pdbx_seq_one_letter_code
_entity_poly.pdbx_strand_id
1 'polypeptide(L)'
;MLFRSENYINAARGASIAYQQALRWKIENDDEYAAKAVENLNKWVQTCVGVTGNSNVSLAAGLYGYEFAIAGQLLREYEGWDPEDFLAFQQWLLKVFYPANKDFLVRHHDTNHLHYWANWGLCNIASTIAIGIVTDRRDIYNEGIEHFQSGVTNGRLRRAIYYDYSPEYNFAQWQESGRDQGHTLMCVGLVGVICQLAWSQGDDFFAYDDNLFLRGCEYAACCNYTEETVPFTTYIWQKHNQWNGISPEEQTVVGGGKWMKRAIWALPYYHYKSIKNMSDEKLKYTKIATEYVGVEGGGGYYDPNSGGYDVLGFGTLMFAR
;
A
#
# COMPACT_ATOMS: atom_id res chain seq x y z
N MET A 1 21.94 9.70 10.07
CA MET A 1 21.46 8.41 10.63
C MET A 1 21.16 7.48 9.48
N LEU A 2 21.55 6.22 9.55
CA LEU A 2 21.09 5.21 8.59
C LEU A 2 19.78 4.62 9.12
N PHE A 3 18.78 4.58 8.28
CA PHE A 3 17.57 3.84 8.55
C PHE A 3 17.84 2.35 8.30
N ARG A 4 17.73 1.53 9.33
CA ARG A 4 18.02 0.10 9.28
C ARG A 4 16.76 -0.71 9.55
N SER A 5 16.74 -1.96 9.11
CA SER A 5 15.62 -2.86 9.34
C SER A 5 15.28 -3.04 10.84
N GLU A 6 16.25 -2.95 11.73
CA GLU A 6 16.04 -3.05 13.18
C GLU A 6 15.48 -1.78 13.84
N ASN A 7 15.50 -0.62 13.15
CA ASN A 7 14.92 0.62 13.65
C ASN A 7 13.79 1.17 12.77
N TYR A 8 13.22 0.35 11.91
CA TYR A 8 12.15 0.72 10.97
C TYR A 8 10.94 1.35 11.65
N ILE A 9 10.64 0.95 12.88
CA ILE A 9 9.49 1.47 13.63
C ILE A 9 9.57 2.98 13.87
N ASN A 10 10.76 3.55 13.90
CA ASN A 10 10.92 5.00 14.03
C ASN A 10 10.51 5.71 12.73
N ALA A 11 10.84 5.14 11.57
CA ALA A 11 10.38 5.66 10.28
C ALA A 11 8.87 5.53 10.14
N ALA A 12 8.32 4.36 10.50
CA ALA A 12 6.88 4.11 10.51
C ALA A 12 6.12 5.16 11.34
N ARG A 13 6.57 5.38 12.59
CA ARG A 13 5.98 6.40 13.47
C ARG A 13 6.19 7.82 12.94
N GLY A 14 7.38 8.12 12.41
CA GLY A 14 7.69 9.43 11.83
C GLY A 14 6.77 9.78 10.66
N ALA A 15 6.61 8.85 9.72
CA ALA A 15 5.73 9.01 8.57
C ALA A 15 4.25 9.15 9.01
N SER A 16 3.80 8.26 9.90
CA SER A 16 2.44 8.27 10.43
C SER A 16 2.10 9.58 11.17
N ILE A 17 3.03 10.09 12.00
CA ILE A 17 2.87 11.38 12.70
C ILE A 17 2.80 12.54 11.69
N ALA A 18 3.69 12.57 10.70
CA ALA A 18 3.68 13.61 9.68
C ALA A 18 2.36 13.64 8.90
N TYR A 19 1.89 12.46 8.47
CA TYR A 19 0.62 12.32 7.78
C TYR A 19 -0.57 12.77 8.64
N GLN A 20 -0.64 12.31 9.89
CA GLN A 20 -1.72 12.66 10.80
C GLN A 20 -1.80 14.17 11.05
N GLN A 21 -0.67 14.81 11.27
CA GLN A 21 -0.62 16.26 11.48
C GLN A 21 -0.99 17.03 10.21
N ALA A 22 -0.49 16.59 9.05
CA ALA A 22 -0.84 17.18 7.75
C ALA A 22 -2.35 17.07 7.47
N LEU A 23 -2.95 15.91 7.79
CA LEU A 23 -4.38 15.69 7.63
C LEU A 23 -5.20 16.59 8.57
N ARG A 24 -4.79 16.74 9.84
CA ARG A 24 -5.43 17.66 10.79
C ARG A 24 -5.40 19.10 10.30
N TRP A 25 -4.25 19.55 9.80
CA TRP A 25 -4.15 20.87 9.19
C TRP A 25 -5.17 21.08 8.06
N LYS A 26 -5.29 20.13 7.13
CA LYS A 26 -6.26 20.23 6.03
C LYS A 26 -7.72 20.29 6.49
N ILE A 27 -8.04 19.72 7.65
CA ILE A 27 -9.42 19.65 8.17
C ILE A 27 -9.73 20.81 9.12
N GLU A 28 -8.81 21.08 10.04
CA GLU A 28 -9.02 22.07 11.10
C GLU A 28 -8.54 23.47 10.68
N ASN A 29 -7.77 23.59 9.62
CA ASN A 29 -7.13 24.82 9.13
C ASN A 29 -6.31 25.52 10.22
N ASP A 30 -5.63 24.74 11.06
CA ASP A 30 -4.76 25.20 12.13
C ASP A 30 -3.30 24.93 11.79
N ASP A 31 -2.56 26.00 11.54
CA ASP A 31 -1.16 25.96 11.10
C ASP A 31 -0.20 25.33 12.11
N GLU A 32 -0.56 25.20 13.39
CA GLU A 32 0.27 24.48 14.35
C GLU A 32 0.50 23.02 13.93
N TYR A 33 -0.51 22.38 13.34
CA TYR A 33 -0.38 21.01 12.87
C TYR A 33 0.52 20.91 11.65
N ALA A 34 0.39 21.82 10.69
CA ALA A 34 1.29 21.87 9.53
C ALA A 34 2.73 22.12 9.97
N ALA A 35 2.96 23.08 10.86
CA ALA A 35 4.29 23.38 11.39
C ALA A 35 4.94 22.17 12.07
N LYS A 36 4.20 21.40 12.86
CA LYS A 36 4.69 20.16 13.50
C LYS A 36 5.00 19.06 12.48
N ALA A 37 4.17 18.93 11.46
CA ALA A 37 4.41 17.96 10.37
C ALA A 37 5.69 18.32 9.61
N VAL A 38 5.87 19.58 9.23
CA VAL A 38 7.07 20.10 8.54
C VAL A 38 8.32 19.93 9.41
N GLU A 39 8.23 20.27 10.71
CA GLU A 39 9.35 20.05 11.65
C GLU A 39 9.78 18.58 11.67
N ASN A 40 8.84 17.65 11.71
CA ASN A 40 9.11 16.22 11.68
C ASN A 40 9.77 15.80 10.36
N LEU A 41 9.21 16.21 9.22
CA LEU A 41 9.77 15.89 7.89
C LEU A 41 11.17 16.44 7.72
N ASN A 42 11.41 17.71 8.09
CA ASN A 42 12.73 18.35 7.99
C ASN A 42 13.77 17.64 8.88
N LYS A 43 13.39 17.16 10.06
CA LYS A 43 14.29 16.34 10.90
C LYS A 43 14.67 15.01 10.23
N TRP A 44 13.74 14.38 9.52
CA TRP A 44 14.03 13.17 8.75
C TRP A 44 14.99 13.47 7.60
N VAL A 45 14.77 14.55 6.85
CA VAL A 45 15.66 15.01 5.77
C VAL A 45 17.07 15.22 6.29
N GLN A 46 17.22 15.90 7.43
CA GLN A 46 18.53 16.23 8.02
C GLN A 46 19.26 15.01 8.59
N THR A 47 18.56 14.00 9.04
CA THR A 47 19.16 12.91 9.82
C THR A 47 19.21 11.57 9.10
N CYS A 48 18.27 11.28 8.22
CA CYS A 48 18.20 10.01 7.50
C CYS A 48 18.91 10.10 6.15
N VAL A 49 20.04 9.47 6.03
CA VAL A 49 20.90 9.52 4.83
C VAL A 49 20.81 8.27 3.96
N GLY A 50 20.04 7.26 4.37
CA GLY A 50 19.87 6.03 3.60
C GLY A 50 19.11 4.95 4.35
N VAL A 51 18.62 3.97 3.59
CA VAL A 51 17.99 2.75 4.11
C VAL A 51 18.98 1.60 3.95
N THR A 52 19.31 0.91 5.03
CA THR A 52 20.32 -0.16 5.04
C THR A 52 19.88 -1.34 5.90
N GLY A 53 20.45 -2.52 5.63
CA GLY A 53 20.16 -3.75 6.39
C GLY A 53 20.18 -4.98 5.48
N ASN A 54 19.36 -5.96 5.79
CA ASN A 54 19.15 -7.15 4.96
C ASN A 54 18.12 -6.87 3.83
N SER A 55 17.57 -7.88 3.18
CA SER A 55 16.58 -7.71 2.11
C SER A 55 15.36 -6.87 2.49
N ASN A 56 14.99 -6.82 3.79
CA ASN A 56 13.89 -5.97 4.28
C ASN A 56 14.09 -4.46 4.04
N VAL A 57 15.27 -4.04 3.60
CA VAL A 57 15.54 -2.66 3.12
C VAL A 57 14.50 -2.22 2.10
N SER A 58 14.22 -3.07 1.11
CA SER A 58 13.25 -2.74 0.06
C SER A 58 11.81 -2.70 0.57
N LEU A 59 11.46 -3.61 1.49
CA LEU A 59 10.14 -3.58 2.13
C LEU A 59 9.94 -2.29 2.93
N ALA A 60 10.92 -1.92 3.74
CA ALA A 60 10.88 -0.69 4.54
C ALA A 60 10.91 0.58 3.67
N ALA A 61 11.72 0.60 2.61
CA ALA A 61 11.75 1.70 1.66
C ALA A 61 10.41 1.86 0.92
N GLY A 62 9.77 0.74 0.57
CA GLY A 62 8.46 0.73 -0.05
C GLY A 62 7.39 1.27 0.89
N LEU A 63 7.23 0.67 2.07
CA LEU A 63 6.17 1.02 3.02
C LEU A 63 6.27 2.47 3.51
N TYR A 64 7.44 2.90 3.94
CA TYR A 64 7.56 4.23 4.54
C TYR A 64 7.87 5.32 3.53
N GLY A 65 8.40 4.97 2.36
CA GLY A 65 8.61 5.91 1.26
C GLY A 65 7.30 6.51 0.76
N TYR A 66 6.25 5.70 0.54
CA TYR A 66 4.96 6.23 0.11
C TYR A 66 4.29 7.06 1.20
N GLU A 67 4.41 6.66 2.46
CA GLU A 67 3.79 7.38 3.57
C GLU A 67 4.39 8.77 3.77
N PHE A 68 5.73 8.89 3.76
CA PHE A 68 6.41 10.18 3.79
C PHE A 68 6.04 11.05 2.58
N ALA A 69 6.00 10.45 1.38
CA ALA A 69 5.66 11.17 0.15
C ALA A 69 4.24 11.75 0.19
N ILE A 70 3.26 10.97 0.67
CA ILE A 70 1.87 11.43 0.83
C ILE A 70 1.77 12.54 1.89
N ALA A 71 2.46 12.39 3.03
CA ALA A 71 2.48 13.42 4.06
C ALA A 71 3.04 14.75 3.52
N GLY A 72 4.15 14.72 2.80
CA GLY A 72 4.72 15.90 2.15
C GLY A 72 3.82 16.49 1.06
N GLN A 73 3.14 15.64 0.28
CA GLN A 73 2.20 16.10 -0.74
C GLN A 73 1.00 16.86 -0.13
N LEU A 74 0.48 16.43 1.01
CA LEU A 74 -0.59 17.15 1.72
C LEU A 74 -0.16 18.54 2.18
N LEU A 75 1.14 18.70 2.50
CA LEU A 75 1.71 19.96 2.99
C LEU A 75 2.22 20.88 1.88
N ARG A 76 2.19 20.46 0.62
CA ARG A 76 2.75 21.22 -0.52
C ARG A 76 2.29 22.69 -0.57
N GLU A 77 1.05 22.94 -0.19
CA GLU A 77 0.44 24.29 -0.24
C GLU A 77 0.57 25.08 1.09
N TYR A 78 1.27 24.50 2.08
CA TYR A 78 1.46 25.19 3.35
C TYR A 78 2.55 26.27 3.20
N GLU A 79 2.16 27.54 3.27
CA GLU A 79 3.07 28.68 3.07
C GLU A 79 4.20 28.77 4.13
N GLY A 80 3.99 28.13 5.30
CA GLY A 80 5.01 28.07 6.36
C GLY A 80 6.10 27.01 6.11
N TRP A 81 6.05 26.24 5.06
CA TRP A 81 7.15 25.33 4.66
C TRP A 81 8.07 26.09 3.70
N ASP A 82 9.30 26.36 4.16
CA ASP A 82 10.29 27.04 3.31
C ASP A 82 10.48 26.25 1.98
N PRO A 83 10.40 26.93 0.83
CA PRO A 83 10.55 26.27 -0.47
C PRO A 83 11.87 25.51 -0.64
N GLU A 84 12.98 25.96 -0.02
CA GLU A 84 14.25 25.27 -0.06
C GLU A 84 14.20 23.97 0.76
N ASP A 85 13.53 24.00 1.92
CA ASP A 85 13.30 22.82 2.75
C ASP A 85 12.38 21.81 2.04
N PHE A 86 11.32 22.28 1.36
CA PHE A 86 10.47 21.40 0.57
C PHE A 86 11.24 20.76 -0.58
N LEU A 87 12.08 21.52 -1.28
CA LEU A 87 12.96 20.98 -2.32
C LEU A 87 13.95 19.97 -1.73
N ALA A 88 14.52 20.23 -0.55
CA ALA A 88 15.41 19.30 0.14
C ALA A 88 14.67 17.99 0.50
N PHE A 89 13.41 18.07 0.92
CA PHE A 89 12.55 16.92 1.17
C PHE A 89 12.32 16.09 -0.11
N GLN A 90 11.98 16.73 -1.23
CA GLN A 90 11.83 16.04 -2.51
C GLN A 90 13.11 15.32 -2.92
N GLN A 91 14.28 16.01 -2.80
CA GLN A 91 15.58 15.40 -3.10
C GLN A 91 15.95 14.25 -2.14
N TRP A 92 15.54 14.35 -0.89
CA TRP A 92 15.72 13.27 0.09
C TRP A 92 14.96 11.99 -0.33
N LEU A 93 13.71 12.11 -0.74
CA LEU A 93 12.93 10.98 -1.25
C LEU A 93 13.59 10.33 -2.48
N LEU A 94 14.07 11.16 -3.40
CA LEU A 94 14.76 10.71 -4.62
C LEU A 94 16.12 10.05 -4.34
N LYS A 95 16.80 10.41 -3.25
CA LYS A 95 18.12 9.87 -2.91
C LYS A 95 18.08 8.69 -1.95
N VAL A 96 17.09 8.63 -1.07
CA VAL A 96 17.03 7.65 0.01
C VAL A 96 16.09 6.50 -0.32
N PHE A 97 14.89 6.77 -0.80
CA PHE A 97 13.85 5.75 -1.01
C PHE A 97 13.78 5.26 -2.46
N TYR A 98 13.69 6.16 -3.42
CA TYR A 98 13.51 5.79 -4.82
C TYR A 98 14.57 4.83 -5.36
N PRO A 99 15.87 4.95 -5.06
CA PRO A 99 16.87 3.99 -5.55
C PRO A 99 16.65 2.57 -5.02
N ALA A 100 16.21 2.43 -3.77
CA ALA A 100 15.90 1.12 -3.18
C ALA A 100 14.62 0.52 -3.79
N ASN A 101 13.60 1.36 -4.06
CA ASN A 101 12.38 0.92 -4.74
C ASN A 101 12.70 0.43 -6.16
N LYS A 102 13.42 1.24 -6.93
CA LYS A 102 13.81 0.91 -8.31
C LYS A 102 14.68 -0.34 -8.37
N ASP A 103 15.67 -0.44 -7.50
CA ASP A 103 16.54 -1.62 -7.43
C ASP A 103 15.75 -2.89 -7.20
N PHE A 104 14.79 -2.86 -6.27
CA PHE A 104 13.92 -4.01 -6.01
C PHE A 104 13.04 -4.35 -7.22
N LEU A 105 12.39 -3.37 -7.82
CA LEU A 105 11.47 -3.59 -8.93
C LEU A 105 12.18 -4.11 -10.19
N VAL A 106 13.46 -3.75 -10.39
CA VAL A 106 14.25 -4.14 -11.57
C VAL A 106 15.13 -5.36 -11.28
N ARG A 107 15.96 -5.30 -10.23
CA ARG A 107 16.98 -6.31 -9.93
C ARG A 107 16.49 -7.40 -8.97
N HIS A 108 15.49 -7.11 -8.16
CA HIS A 108 14.81 -8.05 -7.26
C HIS A 108 15.78 -8.79 -6.34
N HIS A 109 16.80 -8.11 -5.82
CA HIS A 109 17.91 -8.68 -5.04
C HIS A 109 18.63 -9.82 -5.76
N ASP A 110 18.76 -9.75 -7.10
CA ASP A 110 19.36 -10.78 -7.95
C ASP A 110 18.70 -12.16 -7.79
N THR A 111 17.41 -12.19 -7.41
CA THR A 111 16.62 -13.41 -7.29
C THR A 111 15.64 -13.55 -8.47
N ASN A 112 14.92 -14.66 -8.51
CA ASN A 112 13.81 -14.81 -9.45
C ASN A 112 12.69 -13.82 -9.10
N HIS A 113 12.08 -13.20 -10.12
CA HIS A 113 11.00 -12.22 -9.95
C HIS A 113 9.74 -12.76 -9.26
N LEU A 114 9.60 -14.07 -9.13
CA LEU A 114 8.51 -14.73 -8.43
C LEU A 114 8.86 -15.11 -6.98
N HIS A 115 10.10 -14.78 -6.51
CA HIS A 115 10.55 -15.18 -5.18
C HIS A 115 9.90 -14.38 -4.05
N TYR A 116 9.87 -13.06 -4.17
CA TYR A 116 9.25 -12.21 -3.15
C TYR A 116 7.72 -12.14 -3.35
N TRP A 117 7.00 -12.10 -2.24
CA TRP A 117 5.55 -12.05 -2.23
C TRP A 117 5.00 -10.72 -2.78
N ALA A 118 3.71 -10.70 -3.11
CA ALA A 118 3.05 -9.55 -3.75
C ALA A 118 3.23 -8.24 -2.98
N ASN A 119 3.12 -8.27 -1.64
CA ASN A 119 3.27 -7.08 -0.80
C ASN A 119 4.60 -6.34 -1.01
N TRP A 120 5.71 -7.06 -1.25
CA TRP A 120 7.03 -6.47 -1.53
C TRP A 120 7.04 -5.64 -2.81
N GLY A 121 6.47 -6.18 -3.88
CA GLY A 121 6.34 -5.45 -5.14
C GLY A 121 5.39 -4.28 -5.01
N LEU A 122 4.23 -4.49 -4.38
CA LEU A 122 3.19 -3.48 -4.23
C LEU A 122 3.67 -2.27 -3.43
N CYS A 123 4.36 -2.44 -2.29
CA CYS A 123 4.84 -1.30 -1.51
C CYS A 123 5.90 -0.48 -2.28
N ASN A 124 6.79 -1.14 -3.03
CA ASN A 124 7.78 -0.43 -3.85
C ASN A 124 7.13 0.30 -5.04
N ILE A 125 6.08 -0.25 -5.63
CA ILE A 125 5.27 0.41 -6.66
C ILE A 125 4.56 1.64 -6.05
N ALA A 126 3.88 1.49 -4.91
CA ALA A 126 3.21 2.60 -4.22
C ALA A 126 4.18 3.74 -3.90
N SER A 127 5.37 3.41 -3.39
CA SER A 127 6.41 4.39 -3.08
C SER A 127 6.92 5.09 -4.35
N THR A 128 7.18 4.36 -5.42
CA THR A 128 7.62 4.94 -6.70
C THR A 128 6.59 5.92 -7.25
N ILE A 129 5.30 5.55 -7.26
CA ILE A 129 4.20 6.41 -7.71
C ILE A 129 4.09 7.68 -6.83
N ALA A 130 4.07 7.51 -5.50
CA ALA A 130 3.93 8.63 -4.57
C ALA A 130 5.12 9.61 -4.65
N ILE A 131 6.34 9.09 -4.77
CA ILE A 131 7.55 9.92 -4.99
C ILE A 131 7.45 10.67 -6.32
N GLY A 132 7.04 10.00 -7.41
CA GLY A 132 6.81 10.64 -8.70
C GLY A 132 5.85 11.83 -8.60
N ILE A 133 4.75 11.68 -7.85
CA ILE A 133 3.76 12.75 -7.64
C ILE A 133 4.36 13.92 -6.85
N VAL A 134 4.90 13.67 -5.66
CA VAL A 134 5.37 14.75 -4.77
C VAL A 134 6.61 15.50 -5.32
N THR A 135 7.37 14.86 -6.21
CA THR A 135 8.56 15.46 -6.84
C THR A 135 8.30 16.01 -8.23
N ASP A 136 7.05 15.99 -8.71
CA ASP A 136 6.65 16.42 -10.06
C ASP A 136 7.40 15.66 -11.19
N ARG A 137 7.80 14.41 -10.92
CA ARG A 137 8.53 13.54 -11.84
C ARG A 137 7.56 12.56 -12.51
N ARG A 138 6.97 13.01 -13.62
CA ARG A 138 6.03 12.19 -14.39
C ARG A 138 6.67 10.89 -14.92
N ASP A 139 7.96 10.90 -15.21
CA ASP A 139 8.71 9.71 -15.60
C ASP A 139 8.76 8.65 -14.48
N ILE A 140 8.98 9.07 -13.22
CA ILE A 140 8.97 8.16 -12.07
C ILE A 140 7.54 7.64 -11.79
N TYR A 141 6.54 8.52 -11.87
CA TYR A 141 5.13 8.11 -11.78
C TYR A 141 4.81 7.03 -12.81
N ASN A 142 5.13 7.27 -14.08
CA ASN A 142 4.86 6.34 -15.17
C ASN A 142 5.61 5.01 -14.99
N GLU A 143 6.86 5.03 -14.48
CA GLU A 143 7.61 3.82 -14.12
C GLU A 143 6.84 2.97 -13.10
N GLY A 144 6.30 3.58 -12.05
CA GLY A 144 5.49 2.88 -11.05
C GLY A 144 4.20 2.29 -11.66
N ILE A 145 3.51 3.05 -12.50
CA ILE A 145 2.30 2.58 -13.22
C ILE A 145 2.63 1.41 -14.15
N GLU A 146 3.74 1.47 -14.87
CA GLU A 146 4.18 0.37 -15.74
C GLU A 146 4.45 -0.91 -14.93
N HIS A 147 5.14 -0.79 -13.80
CA HIS A 147 5.35 -1.94 -12.90
C HIS A 147 4.03 -2.51 -12.36
N PHE A 148 3.05 -1.67 -12.05
CA PHE A 148 1.75 -2.11 -11.57
C PHE A 148 0.93 -2.85 -12.64
N GLN A 149 0.96 -2.38 -13.90
CA GLN A 149 0.21 -2.97 -15.00
C GLN A 149 0.89 -4.19 -15.63
N SER A 150 2.20 -4.10 -15.86
CA SER A 150 2.95 -5.02 -16.72
C SER A 150 4.27 -5.51 -16.18
N GLY A 151 4.63 -5.08 -14.95
CA GLY A 151 5.89 -5.46 -14.33
C GLY A 151 6.08 -6.96 -14.15
N VAL A 152 7.35 -7.35 -13.93
CA VAL A 152 7.73 -8.78 -13.83
C VAL A 152 7.60 -9.35 -12.42
N THR A 153 7.46 -8.50 -11.40
CA THR A 153 7.36 -8.94 -10.00
C THR A 153 5.95 -9.37 -9.62
N ASN A 154 5.81 -10.02 -8.46
CA ASN A 154 4.51 -10.39 -7.92
C ASN A 154 3.64 -9.19 -7.48
N GLY A 155 4.19 -7.98 -7.44
CA GLY A 155 3.43 -6.73 -7.24
C GLY A 155 2.63 -6.25 -8.45
N ARG A 156 2.85 -6.82 -9.64
CA ARG A 156 1.96 -6.58 -10.77
C ARG A 156 0.53 -6.96 -10.41
N LEU A 157 -0.46 -6.11 -10.68
CA LEU A 157 -1.84 -6.32 -10.23
C LEU A 157 -2.38 -7.72 -10.55
N ARG A 158 -2.21 -8.20 -11.81
CA ARG A 158 -2.63 -9.55 -12.25
C ARG A 158 -1.78 -10.70 -11.69
N ARG A 159 -0.77 -10.41 -10.86
CA ARG A 159 -0.04 -11.42 -10.08
C ARG A 159 -0.36 -11.31 -8.60
N ALA A 160 -0.55 -10.09 -8.09
CA ALA A 160 -1.00 -9.86 -6.72
C ALA A 160 -2.43 -10.37 -6.53
N ILE A 161 -3.33 -10.07 -7.47
CA ILE A 161 -4.65 -10.67 -7.61
C ILE A 161 -4.54 -11.75 -8.70
N TYR A 162 -4.27 -12.95 -8.24
CA TYR A 162 -3.73 -14.02 -9.05
C TYR A 162 -4.76 -14.75 -9.92
N TYR A 163 -5.96 -15.00 -9.40
CA TYR A 163 -6.98 -15.79 -10.09
C TYR A 163 -8.34 -15.11 -10.00
N ASP A 164 -9.00 -14.96 -11.14
CA ASP A 164 -10.31 -14.35 -11.28
C ASP A 164 -11.37 -15.44 -11.46
N TYR A 165 -12.32 -15.51 -10.55
CA TYR A 165 -13.42 -16.48 -10.56
C TYR A 165 -14.67 -15.98 -11.30
N SER A 166 -14.62 -14.77 -11.90
CA SER A 166 -15.74 -14.26 -12.69
C SER A 166 -15.93 -15.07 -14.00
N PRO A 167 -17.16 -15.22 -14.51
CA PRO A 167 -18.42 -14.65 -14.01
C PRO A 167 -19.12 -15.48 -12.92
N GLU A 168 -18.59 -16.66 -12.55
CA GLU A 168 -19.26 -17.59 -11.62
C GLU A 168 -19.39 -16.99 -10.22
N TYR A 169 -18.34 -16.30 -9.76
CA TYR A 169 -18.28 -15.61 -8.49
C TYR A 169 -17.79 -14.18 -8.68
N ASN A 170 -18.27 -13.24 -7.85
CA ASN A 170 -17.69 -11.88 -7.80
C ASN A 170 -16.41 -11.85 -6.93
N PHE A 171 -15.49 -12.77 -7.22
CA PHE A 171 -14.25 -12.97 -6.45
C PHE A 171 -13.02 -12.99 -7.35
N ALA A 172 -11.92 -12.44 -6.83
CA ALA A 172 -10.59 -12.67 -7.38
C ALA A 172 -9.59 -12.92 -6.24
N GLN A 173 -8.84 -14.00 -6.36
CA GLN A 173 -7.95 -14.52 -5.32
C GLN A 173 -6.64 -13.77 -5.25
N TRP A 174 -6.23 -13.39 -4.05
CA TRP A 174 -4.91 -12.84 -3.78
C TRP A 174 -3.84 -13.94 -3.73
N GLN A 175 -2.64 -13.62 -4.20
CA GLN A 175 -1.50 -14.53 -4.16
C GLN A 175 -1.21 -15.02 -2.72
N GLU A 176 -1.31 -14.12 -1.75
CA GLU A 176 -0.96 -14.43 -0.36
C GLU A 176 -2.09 -15.06 0.45
N SER A 177 -3.26 -15.28 -0.14
CA SER A 177 -4.43 -15.82 0.58
C SER A 177 -4.22 -17.23 1.15
N GLY A 178 -3.33 -18.01 0.57
CA GLY A 178 -2.91 -19.31 1.08
C GLY A 178 -1.78 -19.24 2.13
N ARG A 179 -1.10 -18.09 2.22
CA ARG A 179 0.02 -17.89 3.14
C ARG A 179 -0.45 -17.40 4.49
N ASP A 180 -1.07 -16.22 4.55
CA ASP A 180 -1.73 -15.65 5.72
C ASP A 180 -2.61 -14.46 5.36
N GLN A 181 -3.54 -14.14 6.26
CA GLN A 181 -4.48 -13.05 6.00
C GLN A 181 -3.91 -11.67 6.38
N GLY A 182 -2.91 -11.58 7.23
CA GLY A 182 -2.23 -10.32 7.56
C GLY A 182 -1.58 -9.71 6.32
N HIS A 183 -0.82 -10.50 5.55
CA HIS A 183 -0.22 -10.05 4.29
C HIS A 183 -1.25 -9.87 3.17
N THR A 184 -2.29 -10.72 3.10
CA THR A 184 -3.41 -10.51 2.16
C THR A 184 -4.05 -9.15 2.37
N LEU A 185 -4.38 -8.79 3.62
CA LEU A 185 -4.97 -7.49 3.94
C LEU A 185 -3.99 -6.33 3.71
N MET A 186 -2.69 -6.53 3.92
CA MET A 186 -1.67 -5.56 3.52
C MET A 186 -1.71 -5.29 2.01
N CYS A 187 -1.81 -6.34 1.19
CA CYS A 187 -1.94 -6.18 -0.26
C CYS A 187 -3.20 -5.42 -0.66
N VAL A 188 -4.34 -5.67 0.00
CA VAL A 188 -5.58 -4.90 -0.22
C VAL A 188 -5.34 -3.41 0.04
N GLY A 189 -4.71 -3.07 1.17
CA GLY A 189 -4.38 -1.68 1.52
C GLY A 189 -3.45 -1.03 0.50
N LEU A 190 -2.38 -1.71 0.11
CA LEU A 190 -1.39 -1.20 -0.85
C LEU A 190 -1.99 -0.97 -2.25
N VAL A 191 -2.82 -1.90 -2.75
CA VAL A 191 -3.51 -1.70 -4.04
C VAL A 191 -4.50 -0.54 -3.93
N GLY A 192 -5.21 -0.41 -2.80
CA GLY A 192 -6.07 0.74 -2.55
C GLY A 192 -5.31 2.07 -2.63
N VAL A 193 -4.14 2.15 -1.99
CA VAL A 193 -3.25 3.34 -2.05
C VAL A 193 -2.80 3.61 -3.49
N ILE A 194 -2.35 2.60 -4.22
CA ILE A 194 -1.92 2.75 -5.63
C ILE A 194 -3.07 3.28 -6.48
N CYS A 195 -4.26 2.68 -6.37
CA CYS A 195 -5.45 3.13 -7.11
C CYS A 195 -5.83 4.57 -6.76
N GLN A 196 -5.76 4.96 -5.48
CA GLN A 196 -6.07 6.32 -5.04
C GLN A 196 -5.04 7.34 -5.52
N LEU A 197 -3.75 7.01 -5.47
CA LEU A 197 -2.69 7.86 -6.02
C LEU A 197 -2.89 8.09 -7.53
N ALA A 198 -3.16 7.03 -8.28
CA ALA A 198 -3.43 7.11 -9.71
C ALA A 198 -4.71 7.92 -10.00
N TRP A 199 -5.78 7.69 -9.24
CA TRP A 199 -7.03 8.45 -9.34
C TRP A 199 -6.81 9.96 -9.16
N SER A 200 -5.95 10.34 -8.22
CA SER A 200 -5.60 11.76 -8.00
C SER A 200 -4.88 12.40 -9.20
N GLN A 201 -4.33 11.59 -10.09
CA GLN A 201 -3.63 12.02 -11.32
C GLN A 201 -4.50 11.86 -12.58
N GLY A 202 -5.75 11.43 -12.44
CA GLY A 202 -6.69 11.21 -13.53
C GLY A 202 -6.68 9.81 -14.14
N ASP A 203 -5.90 8.88 -13.59
CA ASP A 203 -5.79 7.49 -14.06
C ASP A 203 -6.71 6.58 -13.21
N ASP A 204 -7.72 5.95 -13.85
CA ASP A 204 -8.72 5.13 -13.14
C ASP A 204 -8.33 3.66 -13.03
N PHE A 205 -7.51 3.33 -12.06
CA PHE A 205 -7.15 1.94 -11.77
C PHE A 205 -8.18 1.18 -10.92
N PHE A 206 -9.16 1.86 -10.33
CA PHE A 206 -10.29 1.17 -9.72
C PHE A 206 -11.14 0.43 -10.75
N ALA A 207 -11.27 0.98 -11.97
CA ALA A 207 -11.98 0.33 -13.06
C ALA A 207 -11.12 -0.67 -13.85
N TYR A 208 -9.80 -0.72 -13.59
CA TYR A 208 -8.89 -1.53 -14.37
C TYR A 208 -9.31 -2.99 -14.37
N ASP A 209 -9.27 -3.60 -15.56
CA ASP A 209 -9.54 -5.02 -15.77
C ASP A 209 -10.92 -5.46 -15.22
N ASP A 210 -11.93 -4.69 -15.61
CA ASP A 210 -13.33 -4.85 -15.19
C ASP A 210 -13.48 -4.87 -13.66
N ASN A 211 -12.85 -3.90 -12.97
CA ASN A 211 -12.88 -3.77 -11.51
C ASN A 211 -12.23 -4.98 -10.78
N LEU A 212 -11.13 -5.50 -11.29
CA LEU A 212 -10.42 -6.62 -10.67
C LEU A 212 -10.11 -6.38 -9.18
N PHE A 213 -9.77 -5.14 -8.82
CA PHE A 213 -9.52 -4.80 -7.42
C PHE A 213 -10.76 -4.98 -6.53
N LEU A 214 -11.96 -4.62 -7.02
CA LEU A 214 -13.20 -4.87 -6.29
C LEU A 214 -13.39 -6.37 -6.02
N ARG A 215 -13.21 -7.22 -7.03
CA ARG A 215 -13.34 -8.68 -6.85
C ARG A 215 -12.30 -9.23 -5.88
N GLY A 216 -11.10 -8.62 -5.85
CA GLY A 216 -10.10 -8.92 -4.83
C GLY A 216 -10.55 -8.49 -3.43
N CYS A 217 -11.15 -7.31 -3.28
CA CYS A 217 -11.71 -6.86 -2.01
C CYS A 217 -12.83 -7.78 -1.53
N GLU A 218 -13.76 -8.17 -2.41
CA GLU A 218 -14.85 -9.09 -2.07
C GLU A 218 -14.33 -10.45 -1.59
N TYR A 219 -13.31 -11.00 -2.27
CA TYR A 219 -12.67 -12.25 -1.86
C TYR A 219 -12.02 -12.14 -0.48
N ALA A 220 -11.17 -11.15 -0.27
CA ALA A 220 -10.47 -10.94 0.98
C ALA A 220 -11.44 -10.64 2.14
N ALA A 221 -12.48 -9.84 1.89
CA ALA A 221 -13.49 -9.52 2.89
C ALA A 221 -14.33 -10.74 3.28
N CYS A 222 -14.80 -11.53 2.31
CA CYS A 222 -15.51 -12.80 2.58
C CYS A 222 -14.65 -13.71 3.46
N CYS A 223 -13.39 -13.94 3.06
CA CYS A 223 -12.46 -14.79 3.79
C CYS A 223 -12.19 -14.32 5.22
N ASN A 224 -12.10 -13.01 5.44
CA ASN A 224 -11.64 -12.47 6.72
C ASN A 224 -12.77 -12.10 7.70
N TYR A 225 -13.96 -11.77 7.20
CA TYR A 225 -15.04 -11.21 8.03
C TYR A 225 -16.35 -11.99 7.92
N THR A 226 -16.31 -13.22 7.43
CA THR A 226 -17.43 -14.16 7.45
C THR A 226 -16.95 -15.58 7.74
N GLU A 227 -17.89 -16.48 7.99
CA GLU A 227 -17.62 -17.91 8.07
C GLU A 227 -17.88 -18.63 6.72
N GLU A 228 -18.20 -17.88 5.67
CA GLU A 228 -18.39 -18.43 4.32
C GLU A 228 -17.06 -18.92 3.76
N THR A 229 -17.09 -19.97 2.96
CA THR A 229 -15.92 -20.48 2.26
C THR A 229 -15.74 -19.78 0.92
N VAL A 230 -14.51 -19.54 0.53
CA VAL A 230 -14.15 -19.01 -0.78
C VAL A 230 -13.48 -20.10 -1.62
N PRO A 231 -13.61 -20.06 -2.96
CA PRO A 231 -12.86 -20.96 -3.82
C PRO A 231 -11.36 -20.69 -3.68
N PHE A 232 -10.53 -21.70 -3.93
CA PHE A 232 -9.08 -21.58 -3.88
C PHE A 232 -8.42 -22.28 -5.07
N THR A 233 -7.50 -21.57 -5.71
CA THR A 233 -6.65 -22.09 -6.78
C THR A 233 -5.20 -21.94 -6.36
N THR A 234 -4.41 -23.02 -6.45
CA THR A 234 -3.00 -23.00 -6.14
C THR A 234 -2.25 -22.06 -7.07
N TYR A 235 -1.35 -21.26 -6.52
CA TYR A 235 -0.57 -20.29 -7.29
C TYR A 235 0.90 -20.69 -7.42
N ILE A 236 1.62 -20.01 -8.31
CA ILE A 236 3.03 -20.21 -8.57
C ILE A 236 3.86 -19.26 -7.70
N TRP A 237 4.84 -19.81 -7.01
CA TRP A 237 5.83 -19.07 -6.25
C TRP A 237 7.20 -19.73 -6.41
N GLN A 238 8.27 -18.93 -6.55
CA GLN A 238 9.61 -19.43 -6.76
C GLN A 238 10.57 -19.02 -5.65
N LYS A 239 11.16 -19.98 -4.96
CA LYS A 239 12.15 -19.71 -3.94
C LYS A 239 13.53 -19.43 -4.57
N HIS A 240 14.02 -18.20 -4.38
CA HIS A 240 15.30 -17.76 -4.97
C HIS A 240 15.37 -17.99 -6.47
N ASN A 241 16.50 -18.52 -6.93
CA ASN A 241 16.73 -18.91 -8.33
C ASN A 241 16.59 -20.41 -8.56
N GLN A 242 16.22 -21.18 -7.53
CA GLN A 242 16.24 -22.63 -7.61
C GLN A 242 14.89 -23.28 -7.90
N TRP A 243 14.00 -22.63 -8.47
CA TRP A 243 12.78 -23.01 -8.56
C TRP A 243 11.96 -23.34 -9.15
N ASN A 244 10.96 -23.81 -9.00
CA ASN A 244 10.42 -24.60 -9.66
C ASN A 244 9.12 -25.01 -9.42
N GLY A 245 8.18 -24.36 -9.17
CA GLY A 245 6.90 -24.81 -9.12
C GLY A 245 5.95 -24.04 -8.25
N ILE A 246 4.99 -24.69 -7.77
CA ILE A 246 3.92 -24.22 -6.93
C ILE A 246 4.36 -24.41 -5.49
N SER A 247 4.17 -23.41 -4.61
CA SER A 247 4.43 -23.60 -3.21
C SER A 247 3.57 -24.73 -2.64
N PRO A 248 4.18 -25.78 -2.09
CA PRO A 248 3.43 -26.90 -1.57
C PRO A 248 2.70 -26.58 -0.24
N GLU A 249 3.12 -25.53 0.45
CA GLU A 249 2.52 -25.13 1.71
C GLU A 249 1.17 -24.46 1.52
N GLU A 250 0.90 -23.93 0.32
CA GLU A 250 -0.24 -23.08 0.08
C GLU A 250 -1.29 -23.76 -0.81
N GLN A 251 -2.00 -24.69 -0.24
CA GLN A 251 -3.01 -25.51 -0.92
C GLN A 251 -4.45 -25.06 -0.62
N THR A 252 -4.62 -24.13 0.32
CA THR A 252 -5.93 -23.64 0.76
C THR A 252 -5.82 -22.26 1.38
N VAL A 253 -6.95 -21.59 1.58
CA VAL A 253 -6.98 -20.34 2.32
C VAL A 253 -6.55 -20.57 3.76
N VAL A 254 -5.55 -19.80 4.22
CA VAL A 254 -5.10 -19.85 5.60
C VAL A 254 -5.92 -18.90 6.47
N GLY A 255 -6.47 -19.44 7.56
CA GLY A 255 -7.37 -18.70 8.46
C GLY A 255 -6.68 -17.75 9.44
N GLY A 256 -5.35 -17.82 9.60
CA GLY A 256 -4.63 -16.95 10.54
C GLY A 256 -4.74 -15.46 10.18
N GLY A 257 -5.09 -14.63 11.15
CA GLY A 257 -5.26 -13.18 10.95
C GLY A 257 -6.68 -12.74 10.59
N LYS A 258 -7.67 -13.64 10.59
CA LYS A 258 -9.09 -13.29 10.43
C LYS A 258 -9.54 -12.29 11.51
N TRP A 259 -10.56 -11.51 11.18
CA TRP A 259 -11.20 -10.53 12.06
C TRP A 259 -10.31 -9.37 12.49
N MET A 260 -9.21 -9.15 11.78
CA MET A 260 -8.30 -8.05 12.05
C MET A 260 -8.93 -6.70 11.68
N LYS A 261 -8.98 -5.78 12.64
CA LYS A 261 -9.49 -4.41 12.41
C LYS A 261 -8.42 -3.53 11.74
N ARG A 262 -8.20 -3.75 10.46
CA ARG A 262 -7.24 -2.98 9.66
C ARG A 262 -7.93 -1.85 8.91
N ALA A 263 -7.37 -0.65 8.96
CA ALA A 263 -7.95 0.58 8.39
C ALA A 263 -7.68 0.67 6.87
N ILE A 264 -8.33 -0.20 6.07
CA ILE A 264 -8.11 -0.34 4.63
C ILE A 264 -9.40 -0.45 3.81
N TRP A 265 -10.56 -0.51 4.45
CA TRP A 265 -11.81 -0.89 3.80
C TRP A 265 -12.65 0.31 3.36
N ALA A 266 -12.58 1.41 4.09
CA ALA A 266 -13.36 2.61 3.77
C ALA A 266 -13.02 3.16 2.37
N LEU A 267 -11.74 3.16 1.99
CA LEU A 267 -11.33 3.63 0.66
C LEU A 267 -12.00 2.82 -0.47
N PRO A 268 -11.80 1.50 -0.63
CA PRO A 268 -12.42 0.76 -1.71
C PRO A 268 -13.95 0.78 -1.61
N TYR A 269 -14.53 0.61 -0.41
CA TYR A 269 -15.97 0.60 -0.26
C TYR A 269 -16.62 1.90 -0.74
N TYR A 270 -16.21 3.05 -0.23
CA TYR A 270 -16.82 4.33 -0.61
C TYR A 270 -16.47 4.75 -2.04
N HIS A 271 -15.30 4.39 -2.55
CA HIS A 271 -14.99 4.63 -3.96
C HIS A 271 -15.97 3.89 -4.87
N TYR A 272 -16.13 2.58 -4.69
CA TYR A 272 -17.05 1.79 -5.52
C TYR A 272 -18.51 2.12 -5.26
N LYS A 273 -18.90 2.41 -4.02
CA LYS A 273 -20.27 2.77 -3.66
C LYS A 273 -20.69 4.14 -4.16
N SER A 274 -19.90 5.16 -3.83
CA SER A 274 -20.32 6.56 -4.01
C SER A 274 -19.83 7.16 -5.33
N ILE A 275 -18.65 6.75 -5.83
CA ILE A 275 -18.08 7.28 -7.08
C ILE A 275 -18.49 6.42 -8.27
N LYS A 276 -18.39 5.09 -8.15
CA LYS A 276 -18.74 4.16 -9.22
C LYS A 276 -20.21 3.73 -9.21
N ASN A 277 -21.00 4.10 -8.19
CA ASN A 277 -22.42 3.76 -8.03
C ASN A 277 -22.68 2.25 -8.11
N MET A 278 -21.81 1.43 -7.57
CA MET A 278 -21.97 -0.02 -7.52
C MET A 278 -23.10 -0.43 -6.56
N SER A 279 -23.82 -1.48 -6.92
CA SER A 279 -24.91 -2.03 -6.09
C SER A 279 -24.37 -2.69 -4.82
N ASP A 280 -25.18 -2.73 -3.77
CA ASP A 280 -24.84 -3.41 -2.51
C ASP A 280 -24.58 -4.92 -2.71
N GLU A 281 -25.18 -5.53 -3.72
CA GLU A 281 -24.93 -6.93 -4.09
C GLU A 281 -23.47 -7.13 -4.54
N LYS A 282 -22.94 -6.21 -5.35
CA LYS A 282 -21.53 -6.26 -5.81
C LYS A 282 -20.53 -5.89 -4.74
N LEU A 283 -20.97 -5.22 -3.67
CA LEU A 283 -20.16 -4.77 -2.54
C LEU A 283 -20.44 -5.55 -1.25
N LYS A 284 -21.08 -6.72 -1.35
CA LYS A 284 -21.61 -7.48 -0.19
C LYS A 284 -20.58 -7.63 0.91
N TYR A 285 -19.42 -8.17 0.60
CA TYR A 285 -18.41 -8.51 1.60
C TYR A 285 -17.54 -7.32 1.99
N THR A 286 -17.19 -6.46 1.03
CA THR A 286 -16.47 -5.20 1.33
C THR A 286 -17.29 -4.32 2.28
N LYS A 287 -18.63 -4.28 2.12
CA LYS A 287 -19.55 -3.62 3.07
C LYS A 287 -19.47 -4.25 4.48
N ILE A 288 -19.56 -5.57 4.58
CA ILE A 288 -19.42 -6.29 5.86
C ILE A 288 -18.09 -5.95 6.54
N ALA A 289 -17.00 -5.97 5.79
CA ALA A 289 -15.67 -5.62 6.30
C ALA A 289 -15.62 -4.17 6.82
N THR A 290 -16.17 -3.22 6.06
CA THR A 290 -16.23 -1.80 6.45
C THR A 290 -17.06 -1.61 7.71
N GLU A 291 -18.22 -2.25 7.80
CA GLU A 291 -19.10 -2.18 8.99
C GLU A 291 -18.45 -2.84 10.21
N TYR A 292 -17.75 -3.97 10.03
CA TYR A 292 -17.04 -4.66 11.11
C TYR A 292 -15.87 -3.84 11.67
N VAL A 293 -15.08 -3.24 10.79
CA VAL A 293 -13.95 -2.38 11.21
C VAL A 293 -14.49 -1.11 11.86
N GLY A 294 -15.59 -0.57 11.35
CA GLY A 294 -16.22 0.66 11.83
C GLY A 294 -15.46 1.90 11.37
N VAL A 295 -15.38 2.91 12.25
CA VAL A 295 -14.64 4.14 11.95
C VAL A 295 -13.15 3.83 11.94
N GLU A 296 -12.53 4.00 10.78
CA GLU A 296 -11.10 3.78 10.61
C GLU A 296 -10.30 4.93 11.24
N GLY A 297 -9.51 4.59 12.26
CA GLY A 297 -8.49 5.46 12.83
C GLY A 297 -7.20 5.46 12.02
N GLY A 298 -6.12 5.99 12.60
CA GLY A 298 -4.78 5.97 12.02
C GLY A 298 -4.22 4.56 11.88
N GLY A 299 -3.18 4.41 11.06
CA GLY A 299 -2.43 3.18 10.95
C GLY A 299 -1.92 2.71 12.31
N GLY A 300 -1.78 1.40 12.51
CA GLY A 300 -1.43 0.80 13.78
C GLY A 300 -0.49 -0.39 13.66
N TYR A 301 -0.32 -1.08 14.77
CA TYR A 301 0.44 -2.30 14.85
C TYR A 301 -0.54 -3.48 14.79
N TYR A 302 -0.60 -4.15 13.65
CA TYR A 302 -1.67 -5.11 13.40
C TYR A 302 -1.35 -6.53 13.79
N ASP A 303 -0.10 -6.97 13.66
CA ASP A 303 0.33 -8.36 13.93
C ASP A 303 1.83 -8.49 13.64
N PRO A 304 2.54 -9.48 14.22
CA PRO A 304 3.92 -9.77 13.83
C PRO A 304 4.11 -10.11 12.34
N ASN A 305 3.05 -10.49 11.62
CA ASN A 305 3.08 -10.79 10.18
C ASN A 305 2.84 -9.56 9.29
N SER A 306 2.81 -8.37 9.86
CA SER A 306 2.57 -7.13 9.14
C SER A 306 3.57 -6.08 9.60
N GLY A 307 3.95 -5.15 8.74
CA GLY A 307 4.74 -3.99 9.15
C GLY A 307 3.97 -3.15 10.17
N GLY A 308 4.69 -2.54 11.13
CA GLY A 308 4.06 -1.55 12.01
C GLY A 308 3.72 -0.30 11.20
N TYR A 309 2.49 0.19 11.34
CA TYR A 309 2.01 1.41 10.68
C TYR A 309 2.13 1.38 9.14
N ASP A 310 1.93 0.22 8.53
CA ASP A 310 2.07 0.00 7.09
C ASP A 310 0.86 0.47 6.24
N VAL A 311 -0.08 1.17 6.86
CA VAL A 311 -1.19 1.87 6.23
C VAL A 311 -1.39 3.22 6.90
N LEU A 312 -1.77 4.23 6.13
CA LEU A 312 -2.00 5.59 6.64
C LEU A 312 -3.23 5.68 7.55
N GLY A 313 -4.27 4.87 7.28
CA GLY A 313 -5.53 4.91 8.01
C GLY A 313 -6.40 6.13 7.68
N PHE A 314 -7.33 6.45 8.59
CA PHE A 314 -8.30 7.55 8.48
C PHE A 314 -9.22 7.48 7.25
N GLY A 315 -9.41 6.29 6.67
CA GLY A 315 -10.18 6.12 5.44
C GLY A 315 -11.62 6.56 5.57
N THR A 316 -12.28 6.34 6.72
CA THR A 316 -13.64 6.82 6.94
C THR A 316 -13.71 8.35 6.85
N LEU A 317 -12.75 9.05 7.46
CA LEU A 317 -12.67 10.50 7.42
C LEU A 317 -12.43 11.03 5.99
N MET A 318 -11.59 10.34 5.25
CA MET A 318 -11.14 10.78 3.92
C MET A 318 -12.12 10.45 2.82
N PHE A 319 -12.84 9.33 2.89
CA PHE A 319 -13.57 8.76 1.77
C PHE A 319 -15.06 8.54 2.01
N ALA A 320 -15.57 8.53 3.26
CA ALA A 320 -17.00 8.39 3.52
C ALA A 320 -17.77 9.61 2.98
N ARG A 321 -18.74 9.34 2.09
CA ARG A 321 -19.59 10.33 1.45
C ARG A 321 -21.04 9.88 1.46
#